data_11bd109a8e048d6ea7cc0a3b4d166948
#
_entry.id   11bd109a8e048d6ea7cc0a3b4d166948
#
_cell.length_a   1.000
_cell.length_b   1.000
_cell.length_c   1.000
_cell.angle_alpha   90.00
_cell.angle_beta   90.00
_cell.angle_gamma   90.00
#
_symmetry.space_group_name_H-M   'P 1'
#
loop_
_entity.id
_entity.type
_entity.pdbx_description
1 polymer ?
#
loop_
_entity_poly.entity_id
_entity_poly.type
_entity_poly.pdbx_seq_one_letter_code
_entity_poly.pdbx_strand_id
1 'polypeptide(L)'
;MKLGIQGIAGSYSEMTARDYIERTRTETHTKSNTKTNTVTDQYEIFMYSNFHDTIEALLNEEVDLIVVPVENSTTGAIAKLLDQLRYKPVISIAEAYQPVSHNLWAIEGTSIDQLTTVFSHPEALSQCTSFFEHHPQIEAKAHDDTAKASRYVKELKRPDIAAISSARAGELYGLVPLLEDFQDEPSNMTRFYLMEKKQPAKEYSGTHLSFYIETRHKAGALLKVLQVFDIFNGNLLTLTARPIENRPFTYGFFLEVSVEKMTSSVAILEQTLEQVAEHVQLIGQFNPVPRPAERN
;
A
#
# COMPACT_ATOMS: atom_id res chain seq x y z
N MET A 1 -19.35 7.41 2.04
CA MET A 1 -18.17 6.76 2.65
C MET A 1 -16.93 7.59 2.34
N LYS A 2 -16.15 7.89 3.35
CA LYS A 2 -14.92 8.72 3.26
C LYS A 2 -13.69 7.83 3.30
N LEU A 3 -12.80 7.95 2.32
CA LEU A 3 -11.55 7.20 2.26
C LEU A 3 -10.37 8.15 2.46
N GLY A 4 -9.47 7.80 3.38
CA GLY A 4 -8.20 8.50 3.59
C GLY A 4 -7.07 7.81 2.82
N ILE A 5 -6.19 8.59 2.21
CA ILE A 5 -4.98 8.09 1.56
C ILE A 5 -3.77 8.94 1.96
N GLN A 6 -2.58 8.34 1.97
CA GLN A 6 -1.33 9.10 1.98
C GLN A 6 -0.95 9.43 0.53
N GLY A 7 -0.70 10.71 0.25
CA GLY A 7 -0.32 11.19 -1.08
C GLY A 7 -1.19 12.32 -1.59
N ILE A 8 -1.15 12.53 -2.90
CA ILE A 8 -1.93 13.55 -3.59
C ILE A 8 -2.68 12.93 -4.78
N ALA A 9 -3.50 13.74 -5.47
CA ALA A 9 -4.16 13.34 -6.71
C ALA A 9 -3.13 12.88 -7.75
N GLY A 10 -3.39 11.75 -8.41
CA GLY A 10 -2.47 11.07 -9.35
C GLY A 10 -1.53 10.06 -8.71
N SER A 11 -1.50 9.92 -7.36
CA SER A 11 -0.69 8.90 -6.69
C SER A 11 -1.29 7.48 -6.85
N TYR A 12 -0.45 6.46 -6.69
CA TYR A 12 -0.92 5.06 -6.70
C TYR A 12 -1.92 4.76 -5.58
N SER A 13 -1.81 5.44 -4.42
CA SER A 13 -2.80 5.35 -3.35
C SER A 13 -4.17 5.87 -3.78
N GLU A 14 -4.22 7.01 -4.52
CA GLU A 14 -5.47 7.54 -5.06
C GLU A 14 -6.07 6.60 -6.12
N MET A 15 -5.23 6.06 -7.01
CA MET A 15 -5.67 5.11 -8.03
C MET A 15 -6.31 3.88 -7.38
N THR A 16 -5.63 3.29 -6.39
CA THR A 16 -6.15 2.12 -5.64
C THR A 16 -7.47 2.43 -4.92
N ALA A 17 -7.59 3.61 -4.31
CA ALA A 17 -8.82 4.03 -3.65
C ALA A 17 -9.98 4.16 -4.66
N ARG A 18 -9.72 4.70 -5.85
CA ARG A 18 -10.72 4.81 -6.93
C ARG A 18 -11.15 3.44 -7.46
N ASP A 19 -10.20 2.56 -7.71
CA ASP A 19 -10.48 1.19 -8.18
C ASP A 19 -11.33 0.43 -7.15
N TYR A 20 -11.05 0.60 -5.86
CA TYR A 20 -11.87 0.02 -4.80
C TYR A 20 -13.30 0.56 -4.80
N ILE A 21 -13.47 1.88 -4.93
CA ILE A 21 -14.80 2.52 -5.03
C ILE A 21 -15.57 1.96 -6.21
N GLU A 22 -14.94 1.83 -7.37
CA GLU A 22 -15.59 1.35 -8.59
C GLU A 22 -16.02 -0.11 -8.47
N ARG A 23 -15.16 -0.98 -7.94
CA ARG A 23 -15.51 -2.39 -7.66
C ARG A 23 -16.68 -2.50 -6.70
N THR A 24 -16.66 -1.76 -5.59
CA THR A 24 -17.73 -1.79 -4.59
C THR A 24 -19.08 -1.35 -5.18
N ARG A 25 -19.07 -0.32 -6.03
CA ARG A 25 -20.28 0.11 -6.76
C ARG A 25 -20.82 -0.98 -7.69
N THR A 26 -19.95 -1.64 -8.44
CA THR A 26 -20.32 -2.69 -9.37
C THR A 26 -20.93 -3.90 -8.65
N GLU A 27 -20.34 -4.33 -7.53
CA GLU A 27 -20.84 -5.44 -6.73
C GLU A 27 -22.21 -5.14 -6.09
N THR A 28 -22.43 -3.91 -5.65
CA THR A 28 -23.71 -3.47 -5.06
C THR A 28 -24.81 -3.45 -6.11
N HIS A 29 -24.53 -3.01 -7.33
CA HIS A 29 -25.48 -3.02 -8.44
C HIS A 29 -25.83 -4.43 -8.93
N THR A 30 -24.91 -5.38 -8.85
CA THR A 30 -25.14 -6.76 -9.29
C THR A 30 -26.02 -7.56 -8.29
N LYS A 31 -25.95 -7.23 -7.01
CA LYS A 31 -26.74 -7.88 -5.94
C LYS A 31 -28.16 -7.32 -5.79
N SER A 32 -28.43 -6.13 -6.32
CA SER A 32 -29.73 -5.45 -6.22
C SER A 32 -30.51 -5.54 -7.52
N ASN A 33 -31.22 -6.66 -7.74
CA ASN A 33 -32.21 -6.80 -8.83
C ASN A 33 -33.55 -6.10 -8.57
N THR A 34 -33.63 -5.27 -7.54
CA THR A 34 -34.81 -4.48 -7.19
C THR A 34 -34.55 -3.02 -7.50
N LYS A 35 -35.35 -2.45 -8.43
CA LYS A 35 -35.46 -1.02 -8.68
C LYS A 35 -35.96 -0.31 -7.43
N THR A 36 -35.07 0.07 -6.54
CA THR A 36 -35.37 0.99 -5.44
C THR A 36 -34.29 2.06 -5.41
N ASN A 37 -34.75 3.29 -5.59
CA ASN A 37 -34.10 4.59 -5.45
C ASN A 37 -32.59 4.58 -5.14
N THR A 38 -31.85 5.13 -6.08
CA THR A 38 -30.47 5.57 -6.03
C THR A 38 -30.12 6.26 -4.71
N VAL A 39 -29.59 5.52 -3.76
CA VAL A 39 -28.65 6.10 -2.81
C VAL A 39 -27.37 6.31 -3.63
N THR A 40 -27.12 7.51 -4.05
CA THR A 40 -25.81 7.94 -4.54
C THR A 40 -24.88 7.87 -3.34
N ASP A 41 -24.25 6.70 -3.09
CA ASP A 41 -23.15 6.59 -2.16
C ASP A 41 -22.06 7.54 -2.66
N GLN A 42 -22.02 8.74 -2.08
CA GLN A 42 -20.96 9.69 -2.34
C GLN A 42 -19.71 9.16 -1.64
N TYR A 43 -18.79 8.68 -2.43
CA TYR A 43 -17.44 8.37 -1.96
C TYR A 43 -16.59 9.65 -2.09
N GLU A 44 -15.91 10.00 -1.00
CA GLU A 44 -14.98 11.13 -0.96
C GLU A 44 -13.59 10.61 -0.60
N ILE A 45 -12.56 11.07 -1.31
CA ILE A 45 -11.16 10.71 -1.03
C ILE A 45 -10.49 11.91 -0.37
N PHE A 46 -9.98 11.70 0.85
CA PHE A 46 -9.22 12.66 1.64
C PHE A 46 -7.74 12.33 1.55
N MET A 47 -6.92 13.35 1.31
CA MET A 47 -5.48 13.21 1.05
C MET A 47 -4.67 13.77 2.19
N TYR A 48 -3.78 12.95 2.74
CA TYR A 48 -2.91 13.31 3.85
C TYR A 48 -1.45 13.29 3.45
N SER A 49 -0.61 14.09 4.11
CA SER A 49 0.79 14.26 3.74
C SER A 49 1.68 13.08 4.10
N ASN A 50 1.29 12.29 5.11
CA ASN A 50 2.06 11.17 5.65
C ASN A 50 1.15 10.09 6.26
N PHE A 51 1.72 8.92 6.58
CA PHE A 51 0.97 7.80 7.16
C PHE A 51 0.41 8.11 8.55
N HIS A 52 1.13 8.89 9.37
CA HIS A 52 0.66 9.26 10.70
C HIS A 52 -0.68 10.00 10.63
N ASP A 53 -0.74 11.07 9.84
CA ASP A 53 -1.96 11.86 9.68
C ASP A 53 -3.10 11.03 9.08
N THR A 54 -2.78 10.13 8.13
CA THR A 54 -3.77 9.22 7.53
C THR A 54 -4.38 8.27 8.57
N ILE A 55 -3.56 7.69 9.45
CA ILE A 55 -4.02 6.76 10.49
C ILE A 55 -4.78 7.53 11.58
N GLU A 56 -4.29 8.70 12.00
CA GLU A 56 -4.99 9.51 13.01
C GLU A 56 -6.37 9.97 12.52
N ALA A 57 -6.50 10.34 11.23
CA ALA A 57 -7.81 10.67 10.65
C ALA A 57 -8.80 9.49 10.72
N LEU A 58 -8.32 8.26 10.52
CA LEU A 58 -9.16 7.06 10.71
C LEU A 58 -9.54 6.86 12.19
N LEU A 59 -8.58 7.01 13.10
CA LEU A 59 -8.82 6.84 14.53
C LEU A 59 -9.77 7.90 15.11
N ASN A 60 -9.69 9.12 14.58
CA ASN A 60 -10.57 10.24 14.92
C ASN A 60 -11.93 10.21 14.19
N GLU A 61 -12.16 9.17 13.35
CA GLU A 61 -13.40 9.00 12.58
C GLU A 61 -13.70 10.15 11.59
N GLU A 62 -12.64 10.84 11.14
CA GLU A 62 -12.73 11.83 10.06
C GLU A 62 -12.95 11.13 8.70
N VAL A 63 -12.41 9.92 8.57
CA VAL A 63 -12.61 9.01 7.44
C VAL A 63 -13.06 7.64 7.92
N ASP A 64 -13.81 6.93 7.08
CA ASP A 64 -14.36 5.60 7.40
C ASP A 64 -13.35 4.48 7.15
N LEU A 65 -12.55 4.63 6.10
CA LEU A 65 -11.50 3.69 5.68
C LEU A 65 -10.23 4.46 5.29
N ILE A 66 -9.10 3.77 5.38
CA ILE A 66 -7.84 4.23 4.76
C ILE A 66 -7.32 3.20 3.77
N VAL A 67 -6.69 3.69 2.69
CA VAL A 67 -5.98 2.88 1.71
C VAL A 67 -4.50 3.18 1.83
N VAL A 68 -3.72 2.20 2.25
CA VAL A 68 -2.30 2.37 2.58
C VAL A 68 -1.44 1.28 1.94
N PRO A 69 -0.28 1.63 1.35
CA PRO A 69 0.62 0.68 0.71
C PRO A 69 1.40 -0.10 1.77
N VAL A 70 1.32 -1.43 1.76
CA VAL A 70 2.00 -2.30 2.76
C VAL A 70 3.26 -2.96 2.22
N GLU A 71 3.30 -3.23 0.93
CA GLU A 71 4.40 -3.95 0.30
C GLU A 71 4.52 -3.56 -1.17
N ASN A 72 5.75 -3.49 -1.65
CA ASN A 72 6.03 -3.39 -3.08
C ASN A 72 6.80 -4.64 -3.52
N SER A 73 6.48 -5.18 -4.70
CA SER A 73 7.06 -6.44 -5.19
C SER A 73 8.57 -6.40 -5.41
N THR A 74 9.13 -5.21 -5.60
CA THR A 74 10.57 -5.00 -5.84
C THR A 74 11.32 -4.68 -4.54
N THR A 75 10.76 -3.81 -3.69
CA THR A 75 11.45 -3.31 -2.49
C THR A 75 11.00 -3.93 -1.18
N GLY A 76 9.93 -4.76 -1.25
CA GLY A 76 9.41 -5.47 -0.09
C GLY A 76 8.51 -4.60 0.80
N ALA A 77 8.49 -4.93 2.10
CA ALA A 77 7.59 -4.32 3.07
C ALA A 77 7.86 -2.83 3.27
N ILE A 78 6.78 -2.02 3.33
CA ILE A 78 6.85 -0.58 3.56
C ILE A 78 7.00 -0.31 5.06
N ALA A 79 8.25 -0.34 5.50
CA ALA A 79 8.65 -0.27 6.89
C ALA A 79 8.04 0.90 7.67
N LYS A 80 8.00 2.10 7.06
CA LYS A 80 7.44 3.31 7.68
C LYS A 80 5.96 3.17 8.03
N LEU A 81 5.18 2.46 7.21
CA LEU A 81 3.79 2.19 7.50
C LEU A 81 3.67 1.13 8.60
N LEU A 82 4.37 0.00 8.46
CA LEU A 82 4.31 -1.08 9.45
C LEU A 82 4.62 -0.57 10.86
N ASP A 83 5.64 0.29 11.01
CA ASP A 83 5.98 0.89 12.29
C ASP A 83 4.85 1.76 12.87
N GLN A 84 4.04 2.40 12.03
CA GLN A 84 2.89 3.21 12.46
C GLN A 84 1.65 2.38 12.85
N LEU A 85 1.52 1.15 12.35
CA LEU A 85 0.39 0.27 12.66
C LEU A 85 0.49 -0.40 14.04
N ARG A 86 1.70 -0.44 14.63
CA ARG A 86 1.91 -1.03 15.96
C ARG A 86 1.03 -0.35 17.01
N TYR A 87 0.38 -1.17 17.83
CA TYR A 87 -0.45 -0.75 18.97
C TYR A 87 -1.64 0.14 18.59
N LYS A 88 -1.90 0.36 17.30
CA LYS A 88 -3.06 1.13 16.84
C LYS A 88 -4.28 0.22 16.69
N PRO A 89 -5.48 0.63 17.14
CA PRO A 89 -6.69 -0.14 17.01
C PRO A 89 -7.26 -0.05 15.58
N VAL A 90 -6.48 -0.52 14.62
CA VAL A 90 -6.86 -0.59 13.19
C VAL A 90 -6.80 -2.01 12.69
N ILE A 91 -7.59 -2.33 11.68
CA ILE A 91 -7.62 -3.66 11.05
C ILE A 91 -7.85 -3.55 9.55
N SER A 92 -7.08 -4.29 8.78
CA SER A 92 -7.32 -4.45 7.35
C SER A 92 -8.47 -5.41 7.10
N ILE A 93 -9.43 -4.98 6.31
CA ILE A 93 -10.62 -5.75 5.92
C ILE A 93 -10.56 -6.22 4.47
N ALA A 94 -9.61 -5.71 3.70
CA ALA A 94 -9.35 -6.10 2.31
C ALA A 94 -7.94 -5.73 1.90
N GLU A 95 -7.50 -6.32 0.79
CA GLU A 95 -6.28 -5.95 0.09
C GLU A 95 -6.57 -5.55 -1.36
N ALA A 96 -5.65 -4.82 -1.95
CA ALA A 96 -5.66 -4.50 -3.38
C ALA A 96 -4.23 -4.50 -3.93
N TYR A 97 -4.08 -4.84 -5.20
CA TYR A 97 -2.81 -4.76 -5.92
C TYR A 97 -2.91 -3.69 -7.00
N GLN A 98 -1.95 -2.78 -7.01
CA GLN A 98 -1.82 -1.72 -8.00
C GLN A 98 -0.55 -1.94 -8.81
N PRO A 99 -0.64 -2.25 -10.12
CA PRO A 99 0.53 -2.26 -11.00
C PRO A 99 1.21 -0.89 -11.00
N VAL A 100 2.54 -0.91 -10.91
CA VAL A 100 3.36 0.30 -10.97
C VAL A 100 3.91 0.43 -12.38
N SER A 101 3.52 1.50 -13.06
CA SER A 101 3.98 1.84 -14.40
C SER A 101 4.55 3.25 -14.37
N HIS A 102 5.76 3.41 -14.86
CA HIS A 102 6.46 4.68 -14.88
C HIS A 102 6.51 5.25 -16.29
N ASN A 103 5.98 6.46 -16.44
CA ASN A 103 6.02 7.24 -17.67
C ASN A 103 6.86 8.49 -17.47
N LEU A 104 7.56 8.91 -18.52
CA LEU A 104 8.32 10.17 -18.55
C LEU A 104 7.43 11.28 -19.07
N TRP A 105 7.14 12.26 -18.22
CA TRP A 105 6.22 13.35 -18.49
C TRP A 105 6.90 14.69 -18.58
N ALA A 106 6.54 15.49 -19.59
CA ALA A 106 7.06 16.84 -19.76
C ALA A 106 5.95 17.80 -20.22
N ILE A 107 6.27 19.09 -20.32
CA ILE A 107 5.36 20.05 -20.97
C ILE A 107 5.36 19.83 -22.48
N GLU A 108 4.28 20.28 -23.15
CA GLU A 108 4.15 20.19 -24.60
C GLU A 108 5.31 20.88 -25.34
N GLY A 109 5.81 20.23 -26.39
CA GLY A 109 6.93 20.71 -27.19
C GLY A 109 8.32 20.35 -26.65
N THR A 110 8.42 19.63 -25.52
CA THR A 110 9.69 19.08 -25.00
C THR A 110 10.09 17.83 -25.78
N SER A 111 11.39 17.67 -26.05
CA SER A 111 12.00 16.43 -26.55
C SER A 111 13.02 15.87 -25.55
N ILE A 112 13.29 14.56 -25.62
CA ILE A 112 14.25 13.90 -24.70
C ILE A 112 15.65 14.53 -24.81
N ASP A 113 16.07 14.91 -26.00
CA ASP A 113 17.41 15.50 -26.22
C ASP A 113 17.61 16.87 -25.55
N GLN A 114 16.52 17.55 -25.19
CA GLN A 114 16.54 18.84 -24.48
C GLN A 114 16.58 18.69 -22.97
N LEU A 115 16.31 17.48 -22.46
CA LEU A 115 16.24 17.26 -21.02
C LEU A 115 17.61 17.37 -20.36
N THR A 116 17.63 18.10 -19.26
CA THR A 116 18.77 18.20 -18.35
C THR A 116 18.49 17.57 -16.99
N THR A 117 17.21 17.50 -16.58
CA THR A 117 16.84 17.01 -15.26
C THR A 117 15.51 16.27 -15.31
N VAL A 118 15.44 15.14 -14.59
CA VAL A 118 14.23 14.36 -14.37
C VAL A 118 13.97 14.23 -12.87
N PHE A 119 12.75 14.60 -12.45
CA PHE A 119 12.32 14.58 -11.06
C PHE A 119 11.43 13.37 -10.78
N SER A 120 11.64 12.67 -9.66
CA SER A 120 10.69 11.69 -9.13
C SER A 120 11.04 11.29 -7.70
N HIS A 121 10.18 10.44 -7.09
CA HIS A 121 10.54 9.76 -5.86
C HIS A 121 11.80 8.90 -6.07
N PRO A 122 12.72 8.82 -5.08
CA PRO A 122 13.94 8.02 -5.21
C PRO A 122 13.72 6.59 -5.69
N GLU A 123 12.65 5.96 -5.22
CA GLU A 123 12.24 4.62 -5.63
C GLU A 123 11.97 4.53 -7.14
N ALA A 124 11.17 5.46 -7.70
CA ALA A 124 10.86 5.46 -9.13
C ALA A 124 12.09 5.76 -9.99
N LEU A 125 13.00 6.62 -9.49
CA LEU A 125 14.28 6.88 -10.16
C LEU A 125 15.15 5.61 -10.21
N SER A 126 15.20 4.84 -9.12
CA SER A 126 15.97 3.58 -9.07
C SER A 126 15.37 2.45 -9.88
N GLN A 127 14.09 2.57 -10.26
CA GLN A 127 13.38 1.61 -11.12
C GLN A 127 13.46 1.97 -12.63
N CYS A 128 14.19 3.03 -12.98
CA CYS A 128 14.38 3.50 -14.36
C CYS A 128 15.87 3.74 -14.65
N THR A 129 16.76 2.92 -14.10
CA THR A 129 18.21 3.10 -14.21
C THR A 129 18.69 2.98 -15.64
N SER A 130 18.16 2.06 -16.43
CA SER A 130 18.49 1.88 -17.84
C SER A 130 18.28 3.15 -18.66
N PHE A 131 17.25 3.94 -18.36
CA PHE A 131 17.03 5.23 -19.02
C PHE A 131 18.18 6.20 -18.74
N PHE A 132 18.61 6.35 -17.50
CA PHE A 132 19.68 7.26 -17.11
C PHE A 132 21.06 6.80 -17.64
N GLU A 133 21.29 5.50 -17.73
CA GLU A 133 22.51 4.94 -18.34
C GLU A 133 22.62 5.28 -19.83
N HIS A 134 21.50 5.29 -20.56
CA HIS A 134 21.46 5.68 -21.97
C HIS A 134 21.45 7.21 -22.18
N HIS A 135 21.15 7.99 -21.14
CA HIS A 135 21.07 9.45 -21.19
C HIS A 135 21.91 10.09 -20.05
N PRO A 136 23.26 9.91 -20.04
CA PRO A 136 24.11 10.34 -18.94
C PRO A 136 24.18 11.87 -18.75
N GLN A 137 23.66 12.65 -19.71
CA GLN A 137 23.52 14.11 -19.61
C GLN A 137 22.32 14.53 -18.75
N ILE A 138 21.40 13.62 -18.44
CA ILE A 138 20.18 13.89 -17.67
C ILE A 138 20.42 13.60 -16.19
N GLU A 139 20.27 14.60 -15.35
CA GLU A 139 20.40 14.47 -13.90
C GLU A 139 19.10 13.93 -13.28
N ALA A 140 19.20 12.84 -12.52
CA ALA A 140 18.08 12.33 -11.70
C ALA A 140 17.98 13.12 -10.39
N LYS A 141 16.85 13.79 -10.13
CA LYS A 141 16.61 14.56 -8.90
C LYS A 141 15.48 14.00 -8.07
N ALA A 142 15.78 13.72 -6.81
CA ALA A 142 14.79 13.23 -5.85
C ALA A 142 13.71 14.28 -5.56
N HIS A 143 12.45 13.81 -5.52
CA HIS A 143 11.28 14.56 -5.07
C HIS A 143 10.51 13.70 -4.07
N ASP A 144 9.68 14.31 -3.23
CA ASP A 144 8.97 13.62 -2.14
C ASP A 144 7.99 12.54 -2.62
N ASP A 145 7.42 12.72 -3.84
CA ASP A 145 6.38 11.84 -4.39
C ASP A 145 6.35 11.98 -5.92
N THR A 146 6.02 10.90 -6.63
CA THR A 146 5.98 10.85 -8.10
C THR A 146 4.95 11.82 -8.70
N ALA A 147 3.74 11.88 -8.13
CA ALA A 147 2.69 12.78 -8.60
C ALA A 147 3.00 14.26 -8.28
N LYS A 148 3.65 14.52 -7.13
CA LYS A 148 4.17 15.87 -6.80
C LYS A 148 5.24 16.31 -7.79
N ALA A 149 6.10 15.40 -8.26
CA ALA A 149 7.10 15.71 -9.29
C ALA A 149 6.44 16.16 -10.59
N SER A 150 5.37 15.49 -11.04
CA SER A 150 4.60 15.92 -12.22
C SER A 150 3.98 17.30 -12.05
N ARG A 151 3.37 17.56 -10.90
CA ARG A 151 2.85 18.89 -10.57
C ARG A 151 3.95 19.95 -10.61
N TYR A 152 5.11 19.66 -10.03
CA TYR A 152 6.27 20.55 -10.01
C TYR A 152 6.77 20.91 -11.42
N VAL A 153 6.90 19.92 -12.32
CA VAL A 153 7.27 20.13 -13.73
C VAL A 153 6.25 21.02 -14.43
N LYS A 154 4.94 20.80 -14.18
CA LYS A 154 3.89 21.65 -14.75
C LYS A 154 3.95 23.09 -14.27
N GLU A 155 4.25 23.32 -13.00
CA GLU A 155 4.35 24.64 -12.40
C GLU A 155 5.56 25.44 -12.95
N LEU A 156 6.69 24.76 -13.13
CA LEU A 156 7.92 25.39 -13.63
C LEU A 156 7.88 25.77 -15.12
N LYS A 157 7.10 25.05 -15.93
CA LYS A 157 6.92 25.29 -17.38
C LYS A 157 8.24 25.39 -18.16
N ARG A 158 9.23 24.56 -17.81
CA ARG A 158 10.55 24.53 -18.45
C ARG A 158 10.64 23.33 -19.40
N PRO A 159 11.15 23.52 -20.65
CA PRO A 159 11.25 22.45 -21.63
C PRO A 159 12.45 21.52 -21.41
N ASP A 160 13.33 21.84 -20.48
CA ASP A 160 14.53 21.05 -20.16
C ASP A 160 14.38 20.16 -18.94
N ILE A 161 13.15 20.01 -18.41
CA ILE A 161 12.84 19.17 -17.26
C ILE A 161 11.67 18.23 -17.52
N ALA A 162 11.71 17.05 -16.88
CA ALA A 162 10.62 16.08 -16.93
C ALA A 162 10.38 15.45 -15.56
N ALA A 163 9.28 14.70 -15.42
CA ALA A 163 8.98 13.92 -14.24
C ALA A 163 8.72 12.45 -14.61
N ILE A 164 9.11 11.52 -13.73
CA ILE A 164 8.66 10.13 -13.78
C ILE A 164 7.48 9.98 -12.84
N SER A 165 6.33 9.53 -13.39
CA SER A 165 5.12 9.29 -12.59
C SER A 165 4.14 8.34 -13.29
N SER A 166 3.01 8.05 -12.62
CA SER A 166 1.91 7.27 -13.19
C SER A 166 1.28 7.98 -14.40
N ALA A 167 0.60 7.22 -15.27
CA ALA A 167 -0.18 7.76 -16.39
C ALA A 167 -1.18 8.81 -15.89
N ARG A 168 -1.91 8.48 -14.83
CA ARG A 168 -2.90 9.37 -14.24
C ARG A 168 -2.32 10.71 -13.74
N ALA A 169 -1.13 10.71 -13.15
CA ALA A 169 -0.51 11.95 -12.67
C ALA A 169 -0.16 12.87 -13.84
N GLY A 170 0.45 12.32 -14.90
CA GLY A 170 0.78 13.11 -16.09
C GLY A 170 -0.44 13.73 -16.75
N GLU A 171 -1.48 12.94 -16.98
CA GLU A 171 -2.75 13.39 -17.57
C GLU A 171 -3.43 14.47 -16.69
N LEU A 172 -3.51 14.22 -15.37
CA LEU A 172 -4.14 15.13 -14.41
C LEU A 172 -3.50 16.53 -14.43
N TYR A 173 -2.17 16.57 -14.52
CA TYR A 173 -1.43 17.84 -14.56
C TYR A 173 -1.27 18.39 -15.98
N GLY A 174 -1.86 17.74 -17.01
CA GLY A 174 -1.82 18.19 -18.40
C GLY A 174 -0.39 18.25 -18.95
N LEU A 175 0.39 17.22 -18.66
CA LEU A 175 1.68 16.94 -19.27
C LEU A 175 1.52 16.02 -20.47
N VAL A 176 2.55 15.93 -21.31
CA VAL A 176 2.60 15.00 -22.44
C VAL A 176 3.60 13.88 -22.16
N PRO A 177 3.31 12.62 -22.52
CA PRO A 177 4.27 11.54 -22.34
C PRO A 177 5.39 11.63 -23.37
N LEU A 178 6.64 11.52 -22.92
CA LEU A 178 7.80 11.33 -23.77
C LEU A 178 8.16 9.87 -23.92
N LEU A 179 7.95 9.08 -22.86
CA LEU A 179 8.07 7.62 -22.82
C LEU A 179 6.95 7.06 -21.94
N GLU A 180 6.48 5.88 -22.30
CA GLU A 180 5.47 5.14 -21.53
C GLU A 180 6.04 3.80 -21.10
N ASP A 181 5.63 3.30 -19.91
CA ASP A 181 5.97 1.98 -19.37
C ASP A 181 7.48 1.66 -19.45
N PHE A 182 8.37 2.61 -19.10
CA PHE A 182 9.81 2.49 -19.35
C PHE A 182 10.62 2.05 -18.12
N GLN A 183 9.99 1.61 -17.05
CA GLN A 183 10.66 1.03 -15.90
C GLN A 183 11.44 -0.24 -16.26
N ASP A 184 12.54 -0.49 -15.54
CA ASP A 184 13.42 -1.63 -15.76
C ASP A 184 12.72 -2.98 -15.49
N GLU A 185 11.77 -3.01 -14.52
CA GLU A 185 11.03 -4.20 -14.14
C GLU A 185 9.52 -4.03 -14.46
N PRO A 186 8.99 -4.68 -15.50
CA PRO A 186 7.59 -4.49 -15.91
C PRO A 186 6.56 -5.14 -14.98
N SER A 187 6.98 -6.11 -14.14
CA SER A 187 6.10 -6.82 -13.20
C SER A 187 5.93 -6.12 -11.85
N ASN A 188 6.45 -4.89 -11.69
CA ASN A 188 6.38 -4.15 -10.45
C ASN A 188 4.93 -3.84 -10.05
N MET A 189 4.59 -4.14 -8.81
CA MET A 189 3.28 -3.83 -8.22
C MET A 189 3.39 -3.47 -6.76
N THR A 190 2.46 -2.65 -6.29
CA THR A 190 2.31 -2.31 -4.88
C THR A 190 1.03 -2.94 -4.34
N ARG A 191 1.15 -3.60 -3.19
CA ARG A 191 0.04 -4.16 -2.43
C ARG A 191 -0.42 -3.15 -1.41
N PHE A 192 -1.73 -2.95 -1.33
CA PHE A 192 -2.38 -2.02 -0.42
C PHE A 192 -3.29 -2.76 0.53
N TYR A 193 -3.38 -2.26 1.76
CA TYR A 193 -4.43 -2.61 2.70
C TYR A 193 -5.53 -1.56 2.70
N LEU A 194 -6.77 -2.04 2.83
CA LEU A 194 -7.94 -1.22 3.12
C LEU A 194 -8.27 -1.45 4.60
N MET A 195 -8.04 -0.43 5.40
CA MET A 195 -8.12 -0.55 6.86
C MET A 195 -9.25 0.30 7.42
N GLU A 196 -9.89 -0.23 8.45
CA GLU A 196 -10.84 0.50 9.28
C GLU A 196 -10.36 0.56 10.74
N LYS A 197 -11.00 1.42 11.54
CA LYS A 197 -10.83 1.42 12.99
C LYS A 197 -11.43 0.13 13.55
N LYS A 198 -10.61 -0.66 14.26
CA LYS A 198 -11.04 -1.94 14.84
C LYS A 198 -12.15 -1.72 15.87
N GLN A 199 -13.27 -2.37 15.67
CA GLN A 199 -14.43 -2.29 16.56
C GLN A 199 -14.53 -3.57 17.38
N PRO A 200 -14.57 -3.49 18.74
CA PRO A 200 -14.55 -4.68 19.59
C PRO A 200 -15.75 -5.63 19.39
N ALA A 201 -16.90 -5.09 19.00
CA ALA A 201 -18.14 -5.88 18.81
C ALA A 201 -18.34 -6.36 17.36
N LYS A 202 -17.44 -5.98 16.42
CA LYS A 202 -17.55 -6.39 15.02
C LYS A 202 -16.80 -7.69 14.80
N GLU A 203 -17.51 -8.68 14.22
CA GLU A 203 -16.87 -9.89 13.73
C GLU A 203 -16.22 -9.64 12.37
N TYR A 204 -14.96 -9.98 12.26
CA TYR A 204 -14.20 -9.94 11.02
C TYR A 204 -14.13 -11.33 10.41
N SER A 205 -14.09 -11.41 9.10
CA SER A 205 -14.05 -12.67 8.35
C SER A 205 -12.99 -12.63 7.26
N GLY A 206 -12.46 -13.78 6.93
CA GLY A 206 -11.46 -13.95 5.90
C GLY A 206 -10.45 -15.02 6.29
N THR A 207 -9.77 -15.54 5.26
CA THR A 207 -8.80 -16.63 5.39
C THR A 207 -7.35 -16.15 5.42
N HIS A 208 -7.09 -14.86 5.22
CA HIS A 208 -5.78 -14.22 5.40
C HIS A 208 -5.80 -13.41 6.68
N LEU A 209 -4.83 -13.72 7.56
CA LEU A 209 -4.62 -13.01 8.82
C LEU A 209 -3.28 -12.30 8.78
N SER A 210 -3.25 -11.05 9.22
CA SER A 210 -2.02 -10.28 9.41
C SER A 210 -1.86 -9.92 10.88
N PHE A 211 -0.69 -10.21 11.45
CA PHE A 211 -0.39 -10.00 12.86
C PHE A 211 0.84 -9.12 13.04
N TYR A 212 0.85 -8.34 14.11
CA TYR A 212 2.04 -7.84 14.76
C TYR A 212 2.24 -8.59 16.07
N ILE A 213 3.44 -9.21 16.26
CA ILE A 213 3.75 -10.04 17.42
C ILE A 213 5.11 -9.66 18.00
N GLU A 214 5.17 -9.45 19.32
CA GLU A 214 6.44 -9.32 20.05
C GLU A 214 6.70 -10.57 20.85
N THR A 215 7.94 -11.04 20.80
CA THR A 215 8.38 -12.21 21.55
C THR A 215 9.40 -11.84 22.61
N ARG A 216 9.49 -12.64 23.68
CA ARG A 216 10.59 -12.51 24.64
C ARG A 216 11.92 -12.67 23.94
N HIS A 217 12.89 -11.85 24.31
CA HIS A 217 14.25 -11.96 23.77
C HIS A 217 14.99 -13.16 24.36
N LYS A 218 14.62 -14.39 23.93
CA LYS A 218 15.25 -15.65 24.35
C LYS A 218 15.21 -16.69 23.24
N ALA A 219 16.13 -17.68 23.34
CA ALA A 219 16.18 -18.78 22.39
C ALA A 219 14.82 -19.50 22.27
N GLY A 220 14.41 -19.78 21.03
CA GLY A 220 13.17 -20.49 20.71
C GLY A 220 11.88 -19.67 20.87
N ALA A 221 11.93 -18.39 21.21
CA ALA A 221 10.71 -17.61 21.42
C ALA A 221 9.88 -17.45 20.13
N LEU A 222 10.51 -17.07 19.03
CA LEU A 222 9.83 -17.00 17.72
C LEU A 222 9.39 -18.39 17.24
N LEU A 223 10.21 -19.44 17.48
CA LEU A 223 9.83 -20.80 17.11
C LEU A 223 8.48 -21.22 17.73
N LYS A 224 8.22 -20.85 19.00
CA LYS A 224 6.95 -21.15 19.67
C LYS A 224 5.76 -20.48 19.01
N VAL A 225 5.93 -19.24 18.56
CA VAL A 225 4.89 -18.53 17.78
C VAL A 225 4.62 -19.27 16.46
N LEU A 226 5.66 -19.66 15.73
CA LEU A 226 5.51 -20.39 14.47
C LEU A 226 4.89 -21.78 14.67
N GLN A 227 5.20 -22.47 15.77
CA GLN A 227 4.57 -23.75 16.13
C GLN A 227 3.06 -23.60 16.41
N VAL A 228 2.61 -22.47 16.97
CA VAL A 228 1.17 -22.24 17.13
C VAL A 228 0.51 -22.18 15.75
N PHE A 229 1.05 -21.45 14.79
CA PHE A 229 0.48 -21.42 13.45
C PHE A 229 0.46 -22.81 12.79
N ASP A 230 1.52 -23.60 12.95
CA ASP A 230 1.59 -24.97 12.44
C ASP A 230 0.48 -25.86 13.03
N ILE A 231 0.29 -25.84 14.36
CA ILE A 231 -0.77 -26.60 15.06
C ILE A 231 -2.17 -26.23 14.55
N PHE A 232 -2.37 -24.96 14.19
CA PHE A 232 -3.64 -24.47 13.64
C PHE A 232 -3.76 -24.64 12.11
N ASN A 233 -2.84 -25.37 11.46
CA ASN A 233 -2.76 -25.52 10.00
C ASN A 233 -2.65 -24.17 9.26
N GLY A 234 -2.05 -23.17 9.88
CA GLY A 234 -1.78 -21.86 9.28
C GLY A 234 -0.53 -21.92 8.39
N ASN A 235 -0.67 -21.51 7.14
CA ASN A 235 0.46 -21.39 6.22
C ASN A 235 1.07 -19.99 6.29
N LEU A 236 2.30 -19.87 6.78
CA LEU A 236 3.01 -18.59 6.85
C LEU A 236 3.31 -18.07 5.43
N LEU A 237 2.85 -16.89 5.12
CA LEU A 237 3.02 -16.23 3.81
C LEU A 237 4.19 -15.24 3.84
N THR A 238 4.25 -14.41 4.89
CA THR A 238 5.34 -13.43 5.07
C THR A 238 5.77 -13.36 6.54
N LEU A 239 7.02 -12.96 6.75
CA LEU A 239 7.59 -12.67 8.06
C LEU A 239 8.58 -11.52 7.93
N THR A 240 8.26 -10.38 8.52
CA THR A 240 9.10 -9.19 8.50
C THR A 240 9.47 -8.78 9.92
N ALA A 241 10.77 -8.84 10.26
CA ALA A 241 11.28 -8.39 11.55
C ALA A 241 11.49 -6.87 11.55
N ARG A 242 11.00 -6.19 12.58
CA ARG A 242 11.19 -4.74 12.76
C ARG A 242 11.71 -4.43 14.15
N PRO A 243 12.73 -3.58 14.30
CA PRO A 243 13.21 -3.16 15.63
C PRO A 243 12.06 -2.53 16.43
N ILE A 244 12.00 -2.83 17.73
CA ILE A 244 11.04 -2.21 18.64
C ILE A 244 11.64 -0.89 19.15
N GLU A 245 10.84 0.17 19.07
CA GLU A 245 11.26 1.49 19.52
C GLU A 245 11.62 1.48 21.02
N ASN A 246 12.68 2.18 21.39
CA ASN A 246 13.20 2.23 22.76
C ASN A 246 13.63 0.88 23.38
N ARG A 247 13.75 -0.19 22.58
CA ARG A 247 14.27 -1.51 22.99
C ARG A 247 15.40 -1.94 22.07
N PRO A 248 16.64 -1.50 22.27
CA PRO A 248 17.78 -1.83 21.40
C PRO A 248 17.92 -3.33 21.18
N PHE A 249 18.12 -3.75 19.92
CA PHE A 249 18.30 -5.13 19.51
C PHE A 249 17.13 -6.08 19.84
N THR A 250 15.95 -5.52 20.13
CA THR A 250 14.71 -6.29 20.31
C THR A 250 13.81 -6.07 19.08
N TYR A 251 13.14 -7.14 18.63
CA TYR A 251 12.38 -7.14 17.38
C TYR A 251 10.94 -7.57 17.63
N GLY A 252 10.02 -6.86 16.99
CA GLY A 252 8.66 -7.30 16.74
C GLY A 252 8.57 -7.87 15.30
N PHE A 253 7.57 -8.70 15.06
CA PHE A 253 7.40 -9.42 13.82
C PHE A 253 6.03 -9.11 13.22
N PHE A 254 6.01 -8.69 11.97
CA PHE A 254 4.82 -8.67 11.15
C PHE A 254 4.75 -9.99 10.38
N LEU A 255 3.65 -10.72 10.56
CA LEU A 255 3.43 -12.02 9.95
C LEU A 255 2.11 -12.00 9.19
N GLU A 256 2.08 -12.66 8.04
CA GLU A 256 0.86 -12.98 7.35
C GLU A 256 0.70 -14.48 7.24
N VAL A 257 -0.50 -14.94 7.49
CA VAL A 257 -0.82 -16.38 7.56
C VAL A 257 -2.11 -16.65 6.82
N SER A 258 -2.09 -17.63 5.91
CA SER A 258 -3.31 -18.21 5.36
C SER A 258 -3.85 -19.26 6.32
N VAL A 259 -5.12 -19.12 6.68
CA VAL A 259 -5.83 -20.04 7.59
C VAL A 259 -6.98 -20.77 6.90
N GLU A 260 -6.92 -20.96 5.59
CA GLU A 260 -7.93 -21.66 4.80
C GLU A 260 -8.22 -23.08 5.31
N LYS A 261 -7.22 -23.73 5.89
CA LYS A 261 -7.30 -25.09 6.44
C LYS A 261 -7.55 -25.14 7.96
N MET A 262 -7.69 -23.99 8.60
CA MET A 262 -7.96 -23.89 10.03
C MET A 262 -9.39 -24.30 10.34
N THR A 263 -9.55 -25.18 11.33
CA THR A 263 -10.86 -25.64 11.81
C THR A 263 -11.34 -24.92 13.08
N SER A 264 -10.42 -24.23 13.74
CA SER A 264 -10.68 -23.45 14.95
C SER A 264 -11.02 -21.99 14.62
N SER A 265 -11.56 -21.24 15.58
CA SER A 265 -11.80 -19.81 15.39
C SER A 265 -10.51 -18.98 15.51
N VAL A 266 -10.49 -17.81 14.87
CA VAL A 266 -9.38 -16.85 14.99
C VAL A 266 -9.17 -16.42 16.45
N ALA A 267 -10.24 -16.29 17.23
CA ALA A 267 -10.17 -15.94 18.65
C ALA A 267 -9.36 -16.98 19.47
N ILE A 268 -9.53 -18.29 19.19
CA ILE A 268 -8.74 -19.32 19.85
C ILE A 268 -7.27 -19.26 19.43
N LEU A 269 -7.00 -18.99 18.17
CA LEU A 269 -5.63 -18.75 17.68
C LEU A 269 -4.98 -17.57 18.39
N GLU A 270 -5.65 -16.41 18.48
CA GLU A 270 -5.15 -15.22 19.19
C GLU A 270 -4.85 -15.54 20.66
N GLN A 271 -5.79 -16.15 21.37
CA GLN A 271 -5.61 -16.56 22.78
C GLN A 271 -4.42 -17.53 22.96
N THR A 272 -4.18 -18.42 22.02
CA THR A 272 -3.06 -19.35 22.07
C THR A 272 -1.72 -18.63 21.81
N LEU A 273 -1.68 -17.69 20.88
CA LEU A 273 -0.52 -16.85 20.61
C LEU A 273 -0.15 -15.99 21.83
N GLU A 274 -1.12 -15.44 22.55
CA GLU A 274 -0.93 -14.64 23.79
C GLU A 274 -0.24 -15.45 24.92
N GLN A 275 -0.34 -16.79 24.92
CA GLN A 275 0.37 -17.62 25.90
C GLN A 275 1.87 -17.73 25.64
N VAL A 276 2.30 -17.53 24.40
CA VAL A 276 3.70 -17.75 23.98
C VAL A 276 4.42 -16.45 23.57
N ALA A 277 3.70 -15.38 23.29
CA ALA A 277 4.20 -14.07 22.92
C ALA A 277 4.08 -13.04 24.06
N GLU A 278 4.77 -11.91 23.96
CA GLU A 278 4.63 -10.77 24.89
C GLU A 278 3.50 -9.83 24.48
N HIS A 279 3.32 -9.68 23.16
CA HIS A 279 2.25 -8.89 22.57
C HIS A 279 1.76 -9.57 21.29
N VAL A 280 0.46 -9.58 21.10
CA VAL A 280 -0.23 -10.08 19.90
C VAL A 280 -1.25 -9.06 19.46
N GLN A 281 -1.20 -8.65 18.22
CA GLN A 281 -2.17 -7.75 17.63
C GLN A 281 -2.57 -8.25 16.26
N LEU A 282 -3.84 -8.58 16.07
CA LEU A 282 -4.41 -8.83 14.74
C LEU A 282 -4.62 -7.49 14.04
N ILE A 283 -3.88 -7.27 12.94
CA ILE A 283 -3.91 -6.05 12.12
C ILE A 283 -4.58 -6.23 10.77
N GLY A 284 -4.99 -7.47 10.44
CA GLY A 284 -5.75 -7.76 9.22
C GLY A 284 -6.46 -9.09 9.28
N GLN A 285 -7.71 -9.12 8.79
CA GLN A 285 -8.47 -10.34 8.51
C GLN A 285 -9.34 -10.12 7.27
N PHE A 286 -8.99 -10.76 6.17
CA PHE A 286 -9.63 -10.56 4.88
C PHE A 286 -9.51 -11.80 3.99
N ASN A 287 -10.25 -11.83 2.89
CA ASN A 287 -10.05 -12.81 1.84
C ASN A 287 -9.04 -12.26 0.80
N PRO A 288 -8.10 -13.11 0.35
CA PRO A 288 -7.12 -12.69 -0.65
C PRO A 288 -7.81 -12.35 -1.97
N VAL A 289 -7.27 -11.36 -2.68
CA VAL A 289 -7.67 -11.08 -4.06
C VAL A 289 -6.62 -11.65 -5.03
N PRO A 290 -7.01 -12.08 -6.23
CA PRO A 290 -6.07 -12.52 -7.25
C PRO A 290 -5.04 -11.41 -7.54
N ARG A 291 -3.76 -11.78 -7.56
CA ARG A 291 -2.72 -10.88 -8.06
C ARG A 291 -2.99 -10.60 -9.55
N PRO A 292 -2.83 -9.36 -10.02
CA PRO A 292 -2.83 -9.10 -11.45
C PRO A 292 -1.85 -10.04 -12.15
N ALA A 293 -2.26 -10.59 -13.30
CA ALA A 293 -1.34 -11.42 -14.10
C ALA A 293 -0.11 -10.58 -14.46
N GLU A 294 1.06 -11.19 -14.35
CA GLU A 294 2.29 -10.57 -14.84
C GLU A 294 2.09 -10.17 -16.29
N ARG A 295 2.41 -8.93 -16.63
CA ARG A 295 2.39 -8.47 -18.03
C ARG A 295 3.55 -9.16 -18.73
N ASN A 296 3.24 -10.13 -19.61
CA ASN A 296 4.20 -10.79 -20.49
C ASN A 296 4.69 -9.85 -21.58
#